data_5c5d0f569c52a4c1fc37eb74df166b64
#
_entry.id   5c5d0f569c52a4c1fc37eb74df166b64
#
_cell.length_a   1.000
_cell.length_b   1.000
_cell.length_c   1.000
_cell.angle_alpha   90.00
_cell.angle_beta   90.00
_cell.angle_gamma   90.00
#
_symmetry.space_group_name_H-M   'P 1'
#
loop_
_entity.id
_entity.type
_entity.pdbx_description
1 polymer ?
#
loop_
_entity_poly.entity_id
_entity_poly.type
_entity_poly.pdbx_seq_one_letter_code
_entity_poly.pdbx_strand_id
1 'polypeptide(L)'
;MDQAIGICLLDRFSALDDPRQAAKVLYPLPEIILLLLCATLAGADDFVEMTLWGARNLAFLRRLRPYAHGIPSHDTLGEVIRAVDPDLFKNCFASWVEGLRTSEPDIVTPDVIAIDGKTSRRTHARNKGREPLHLVSAWASRQRLVLGQEAVSDKSNEIVAIPLLLERLALSGALVTIDAIGTQSAIAAKILERGGDYLLALKANRPATLTGVAQFFAAPPAGSVASLATTDGEHGRIEVRRHHVCHDIDWLFSDRRYPGEVAFPGLAMIAMVEAETERGGKTSHERRYYLCSAKLDAATFAKAVRAHWGIENRLHWVLDVIFRDDLARLRTGHGPQNMAVVKHFAVNLVHAAKPITSLKTAANSPAGTSITSMPSSAEPHKPVHPIALIRSPGQSSERVFTRPGGLGSRGRRCSSRRAFCGS
;
A
#
# COMPACT_ATOMS: atom_id res chain seq x y z
N MET A 1 9.32 -22.42 -6.62
CA MET A 1 8.50 -21.34 -6.01
C MET A 1 8.47 -20.06 -6.86
N ASP A 2 9.22 -20.03 -7.98
CA ASP A 2 9.29 -18.86 -8.89
C ASP A 2 8.23 -18.87 -10.03
N GLN A 3 7.35 -19.85 -10.06
CA GLN A 3 6.31 -19.97 -11.10
C GLN A 3 4.96 -19.32 -10.74
N ALA A 4 4.74 -18.89 -9.51
CA ALA A 4 3.46 -18.34 -9.06
C ALA A 4 3.36 -16.79 -9.09
N ILE A 5 4.45 -16.09 -9.35
CA ILE A 5 4.42 -14.61 -9.59
C ILE A 5 3.99 -14.31 -11.05
N GLY A 6 3.42 -15.28 -11.70
CA GLY A 6 3.23 -15.43 -13.15
C GLY A 6 2.04 -14.71 -13.76
N ILE A 7 1.39 -13.74 -13.14
CA ILE A 7 0.63 -12.77 -13.93
C ILE A 7 1.57 -11.60 -14.15
N CYS A 8 2.32 -11.71 -15.23
CA CYS A 8 3.31 -10.70 -15.57
C CYS A 8 2.64 -9.32 -15.65
N LEU A 9 3.15 -8.34 -14.90
CA LEU A 9 2.69 -6.95 -14.96
C LEU A 9 2.62 -6.43 -16.41
N LEU A 10 3.54 -6.88 -17.25
CA LEU A 10 3.59 -6.53 -18.67
C LEU A 10 2.39 -7.05 -19.46
N ASP A 11 1.85 -8.22 -19.09
CA ASP A 11 0.65 -8.78 -19.74
C ASP A 11 -0.59 -7.97 -19.36
N ARG A 12 -0.64 -7.50 -18.12
CA ARG A 12 -1.71 -6.59 -17.66
C ARG A 12 -1.69 -5.26 -18.41
N PHE A 13 -0.50 -4.68 -18.64
CA PHE A 13 -0.39 -3.45 -19.45
C PHE A 13 -0.79 -3.70 -20.92
N SER A 14 -0.55 -4.91 -21.45
CA SER A 14 -0.95 -5.26 -22.81
C SER A 14 -2.46 -5.45 -22.98
N ALA A 15 -3.18 -5.69 -21.89
CA ALA A 15 -4.65 -5.81 -21.88
C ALA A 15 -5.38 -4.46 -21.73
N LEU A 16 -4.63 -3.35 -21.57
CA LEU A 16 -5.23 -2.01 -21.51
C LEU A 16 -5.58 -1.52 -22.92
N ASP A 17 -6.79 -1.02 -23.08
CA ASP A 17 -7.23 -0.39 -24.33
C ASP A 17 -6.48 0.93 -24.54
N ASP A 18 -5.90 1.09 -25.71
CA ASP A 18 -5.24 2.33 -26.12
C ASP A 18 -6.30 3.32 -26.64
N PRO A 19 -6.49 4.48 -25.99
CA PRO A 19 -7.50 5.45 -26.38
C PRO A 19 -7.18 6.16 -27.71
N ARG A 20 -5.97 5.95 -28.28
CA ARG A 20 -5.54 6.59 -29.51
C ARG A 20 -5.98 5.79 -30.73
N GLN A 21 -6.15 6.49 -31.86
CA GLN A 21 -6.41 5.84 -33.16
C GLN A 21 -5.22 4.93 -33.56
N ALA A 22 -5.47 3.66 -33.79
CA ALA A 22 -4.42 2.65 -34.04
C ALA A 22 -3.43 3.09 -35.16
N ALA A 23 -3.91 3.70 -36.25
CA ALA A 23 -3.06 4.19 -37.36
C ALA A 23 -2.11 5.35 -36.94
N LYS A 24 -2.31 5.98 -35.80
CA LYS A 24 -1.49 7.09 -35.29
C LYS A 24 -0.60 6.68 -34.11
N VAL A 25 -0.64 5.41 -33.72
CA VAL A 25 0.15 4.90 -32.59
C VAL A 25 1.55 4.53 -33.07
N LEU A 26 2.51 5.42 -32.84
CA LEU A 26 3.93 5.15 -33.04
C LEU A 26 4.56 4.40 -31.87
N TYR A 27 4.19 4.76 -30.66
CA TYR A 27 4.68 4.17 -29.40
C TYR A 27 3.55 3.41 -28.71
N PRO A 28 3.61 2.08 -28.61
CA PRO A 28 2.58 1.26 -27.95
C PRO A 28 2.31 1.66 -26.50
N LEU A 29 1.04 1.66 -26.08
CA LEU A 29 0.65 2.02 -24.71
C LEU A 29 1.41 1.23 -23.64
N PRO A 30 1.61 -0.11 -23.75
CA PRO A 30 2.38 -0.86 -22.76
C PRO A 30 3.83 -0.41 -22.62
N GLU A 31 4.47 0.06 -23.70
CA GLU A 31 5.83 0.60 -23.66
C GLU A 31 5.88 1.94 -22.91
N ILE A 32 4.88 2.80 -23.13
CA ILE A 32 4.76 4.09 -22.45
C ILE A 32 4.55 3.88 -20.94
N ILE A 33 3.60 3.03 -20.55
CA ILE A 33 3.34 2.76 -19.12
C ILE A 33 4.56 2.13 -18.44
N LEU A 34 5.25 1.21 -19.12
CA LEU A 34 6.47 0.62 -18.61
C LEU A 34 7.58 1.66 -18.41
N LEU A 35 7.75 2.57 -19.38
CA LEU A 35 8.73 3.67 -19.26
C LEU A 35 8.40 4.57 -18.06
N LEU A 36 7.13 5.00 -17.91
CA LEU A 36 6.68 5.82 -16.80
C LEU A 36 6.96 5.13 -15.46
N LEU A 37 6.64 3.84 -15.35
CA LEU A 37 6.87 3.06 -14.13
C LEU A 37 8.36 2.91 -13.81
N CYS A 38 9.19 2.52 -14.78
CA CYS A 38 10.62 2.33 -14.58
C CYS A 38 11.33 3.65 -14.25
N ALA A 39 10.98 4.74 -14.92
CA ALA A 39 11.52 6.05 -14.65
C ALA A 39 11.10 6.58 -13.27
N THR A 40 9.83 6.38 -12.87
CA THR A 40 9.33 6.69 -11.52
C THR A 40 10.10 5.91 -10.45
N LEU A 41 10.34 4.62 -10.66
CA LEU A 41 11.17 3.79 -9.76
C LEU A 41 12.62 4.27 -9.68
N ALA A 42 13.13 4.88 -10.74
CA ALA A 42 14.46 5.48 -10.79
C ALA A 42 14.52 6.91 -10.21
N GLY A 43 13.40 7.45 -9.74
CA GLY A 43 13.31 8.76 -9.09
C GLY A 43 13.11 9.94 -10.05
N ALA A 44 12.66 9.70 -11.29
CA ALA A 44 12.29 10.77 -12.21
C ALA A 44 10.96 11.42 -11.75
N ASP A 45 10.95 12.75 -11.63
CA ASP A 45 9.83 13.51 -11.07
C ASP A 45 8.88 14.06 -12.15
N ASP A 46 9.37 14.27 -13.37
CA ASP A 46 8.59 14.79 -14.49
C ASP A 46 8.83 14.06 -15.81
N PHE A 47 8.03 14.35 -16.83
CA PHE A 47 8.12 13.66 -18.12
C PHE A 47 9.40 13.96 -18.89
N VAL A 48 10.06 15.11 -18.66
CA VAL A 48 11.36 15.43 -19.27
C VAL A 48 12.43 14.51 -18.71
N GLU A 49 12.49 14.39 -17.37
CA GLU A 49 13.39 13.45 -16.71
C GLU A 49 13.11 12.01 -17.08
N MET A 50 11.83 11.61 -17.19
CA MET A 50 11.43 10.27 -17.62
C MET A 50 11.89 9.95 -19.05
N THR A 51 11.76 10.90 -19.98
CA THR A 51 12.27 10.76 -21.36
C THR A 51 13.79 10.63 -21.39
N LEU A 52 14.51 11.49 -20.64
CA LEU A 52 15.97 11.45 -20.53
C LEU A 52 16.45 10.12 -19.91
N TRP A 53 15.79 9.67 -18.85
CA TRP A 53 16.10 8.39 -18.22
C TRP A 53 15.88 7.24 -19.21
N GLY A 54 14.76 7.24 -19.92
CA GLY A 54 14.44 6.23 -20.94
C GLY A 54 15.48 6.17 -22.05
N ALA A 55 15.92 7.32 -22.57
CA ALA A 55 16.94 7.40 -23.61
C ALA A 55 18.27 6.79 -23.13
N ARG A 56 18.69 7.08 -21.90
CA ARG A 56 19.92 6.52 -21.31
C ARG A 56 19.80 5.02 -21.02
N ASN A 57 18.60 4.52 -20.77
CA ASN A 57 18.33 3.13 -20.38
C ASN A 57 17.59 2.32 -21.45
N LEU A 58 17.61 2.76 -22.72
CA LEU A 58 16.88 2.12 -23.81
C LEU A 58 17.28 0.65 -24.00
N ALA A 59 18.56 0.32 -23.88
CA ALA A 59 19.04 -1.06 -23.96
C ALA A 59 18.45 -1.96 -22.86
N PHE A 60 18.24 -1.42 -21.67
CA PHE A 60 17.54 -2.11 -20.57
C PHE A 60 16.05 -2.28 -20.89
N LEU A 61 15.35 -1.24 -21.35
CA LEU A 61 13.94 -1.28 -21.69
C LEU A 61 13.65 -2.26 -22.83
N ARG A 62 14.54 -2.36 -23.82
CA ARG A 62 14.47 -3.32 -24.93
C ARG A 62 14.58 -4.79 -24.51
N ARG A 63 15.04 -5.07 -23.31
CA ARG A 63 15.01 -6.42 -22.74
C ARG A 63 13.63 -6.82 -22.24
N LEU A 64 12.72 -5.86 -22.07
CA LEU A 64 11.39 -6.04 -21.52
C LEU A 64 10.30 -5.90 -22.61
N ARG A 65 10.46 -4.92 -23.52
CA ARG A 65 9.56 -4.64 -24.66
C ARG A 65 10.38 -4.12 -25.84
N PRO A 66 9.87 -4.21 -27.08
CA PRO A 66 10.64 -3.90 -28.29
C PRO A 66 11.21 -2.49 -28.37
N TYR A 67 10.43 -1.45 -28.00
CA TYR A 67 10.79 -0.04 -28.21
C TYR A 67 11.34 0.21 -29.62
N ALA A 68 10.61 -0.27 -30.63
CA ALA A 68 11.03 -0.23 -32.03
C ALA A 68 11.34 1.18 -32.54
N HIS A 69 10.56 2.17 -32.06
CA HIS A 69 10.71 3.57 -32.41
C HIS A 69 11.49 4.40 -31.37
N GLY A 70 12.17 3.71 -30.42
CA GLY A 70 12.91 4.38 -29.34
C GLY A 70 12.01 4.93 -28.26
N ILE A 71 12.41 6.06 -27.64
CA ILE A 71 11.71 6.66 -26.50
C ILE A 71 10.84 7.82 -27.00
N PRO A 72 9.55 7.88 -26.58
CA PRO A 72 8.65 8.98 -26.90
C PRO A 72 9.11 10.30 -26.26
N SER A 73 8.70 11.43 -26.83
CA SER A 73 8.91 12.75 -26.25
C SER A 73 8.13 12.92 -24.95
N HIS A 74 8.55 13.87 -24.13
CA HIS A 74 7.86 14.23 -22.89
C HIS A 74 6.41 14.69 -23.12
N ASP A 75 6.14 15.35 -24.26
CA ASP A 75 4.78 15.73 -24.64
C ASP A 75 3.92 14.50 -24.93
N THR A 76 4.45 13.53 -25.68
CA THR A 76 3.76 12.26 -25.97
C THR A 76 3.44 11.50 -24.67
N LEU A 77 4.40 11.42 -23.72
CA LEU A 77 4.14 10.83 -22.39
C LEU A 77 2.98 11.53 -21.68
N GLY A 78 3.03 12.86 -21.66
CA GLY A 78 1.99 13.68 -21.03
C GLY A 78 0.62 13.56 -21.72
N GLU A 79 0.57 13.49 -23.04
CA GLU A 79 -0.69 13.32 -23.79
C GLU A 79 -1.32 11.96 -23.53
N VAL A 80 -0.53 10.90 -23.61
CA VAL A 80 -1.02 9.54 -23.41
C VAL A 80 -1.53 9.33 -22.00
N ILE A 81 -0.77 9.70 -20.97
CA ILE A 81 -1.20 9.50 -19.56
C ILE A 81 -2.45 10.33 -19.21
N ARG A 82 -2.71 11.43 -19.91
CA ARG A 82 -3.94 12.22 -19.75
C ARG A 82 -5.14 11.60 -20.45
N ALA A 83 -4.91 10.80 -21.49
CA ALA A 83 -5.96 10.21 -22.31
C ALA A 83 -6.38 8.81 -21.85
N VAL A 84 -5.51 8.06 -21.18
CA VAL A 84 -5.83 6.72 -20.63
C VAL A 84 -7.03 6.81 -19.71
N ASP A 85 -7.98 5.90 -19.87
CA ASP A 85 -9.14 5.76 -18.99
C ASP A 85 -8.69 5.39 -17.58
N PRO A 86 -9.01 6.21 -16.56
CA PRO A 86 -8.53 5.99 -15.20
C PRO A 86 -9.18 4.77 -14.52
N ASP A 87 -10.41 4.40 -14.90
CA ASP A 87 -11.08 3.24 -14.32
C ASP A 87 -10.50 1.93 -14.87
N LEU A 88 -10.22 1.86 -16.16
CA LEU A 88 -9.51 0.74 -16.77
C LEU A 88 -8.11 0.58 -16.17
N PHE A 89 -7.41 1.68 -15.92
CA PHE A 89 -6.06 1.64 -15.35
C PHE A 89 -6.07 1.23 -13.87
N LYS A 90 -7.04 1.71 -13.07
CA LYS A 90 -7.27 1.26 -11.69
C LYS A 90 -7.62 -0.24 -11.63
N ASN A 91 -8.45 -0.74 -12.56
CA ASN A 91 -8.81 -2.15 -12.63
C ASN A 91 -7.60 -3.02 -13.00
N CYS A 92 -6.75 -2.55 -13.92
CA CYS A 92 -5.48 -3.19 -14.24
C CYS A 92 -4.59 -3.31 -13.00
N PHE A 93 -4.47 -2.24 -12.22
CA PHE A 93 -3.72 -2.23 -10.95
C PHE A 93 -4.30 -3.23 -9.95
N ALA A 94 -5.60 -3.17 -9.66
CA ALA A 94 -6.26 -4.04 -8.70
C ALA A 94 -6.11 -5.52 -9.06
N SER A 95 -6.27 -5.86 -10.34
CA SER A 95 -6.09 -7.23 -10.85
C SER A 95 -4.64 -7.74 -10.70
N TRP A 96 -3.64 -6.89 -10.86
CA TRP A 96 -2.25 -7.25 -10.61
C TRP A 96 -1.98 -7.48 -9.11
N VAL A 97 -2.48 -6.59 -8.25
CA VAL A 97 -2.33 -6.70 -6.79
C VAL A 97 -3.00 -7.97 -6.26
N GLU A 98 -4.18 -8.33 -6.77
CA GLU A 98 -4.85 -9.57 -6.38
C GLU A 98 -3.98 -10.80 -6.70
N GLY A 99 -3.31 -10.82 -7.85
CA GLY A 99 -2.34 -11.86 -8.19
C GLY A 99 -1.15 -11.93 -7.21
N LEU A 100 -0.72 -10.81 -6.62
CA LEU A 100 0.31 -10.81 -5.59
C LEU A 100 -0.20 -11.36 -4.25
N ARG A 101 -1.45 -11.08 -3.87
CA ARG A 101 -2.07 -11.50 -2.61
C ARG A 101 -2.32 -13.01 -2.55
N THR A 102 -2.81 -13.59 -3.64
CA THR A 102 -3.10 -15.03 -3.73
C THR A 102 -1.87 -15.93 -3.64
N SER A 103 -0.67 -15.36 -3.75
CA SER A 103 0.61 -16.09 -3.66
C SER A 103 1.09 -16.30 -2.22
N GLU A 104 0.44 -15.73 -1.20
CA GLU A 104 0.82 -15.90 0.20
C GLU A 104 0.00 -17.00 0.89
N PRO A 105 0.61 -17.82 1.78
CA PRO A 105 -0.13 -18.86 2.49
C PRO A 105 -1.15 -18.27 3.48
N ASP A 106 -2.26 -18.95 3.66
CA ASP A 106 -3.33 -18.61 4.61
C ASP A 106 -2.79 -18.46 6.03
N ILE A 107 -2.93 -17.25 6.59
CA ILE A 107 -2.58 -16.97 7.98
C ILE A 107 -3.87 -16.72 8.76
N VAL A 108 -3.96 -17.33 9.93
CA VAL A 108 -5.16 -17.37 10.81
C VAL A 108 -5.59 -15.99 11.33
N THR A 109 -4.73 -14.97 11.30
CA THR A 109 -5.08 -13.62 11.77
C THR A 109 -5.66 -12.77 10.64
N PRO A 110 -6.77 -12.04 10.88
CA PRO A 110 -7.35 -11.18 9.84
C PRO A 110 -6.33 -10.15 9.34
N ASP A 111 -6.30 -9.95 8.01
CA ASP A 111 -5.51 -8.88 7.43
C ASP A 111 -6.17 -7.54 7.74
N VAL A 112 -5.39 -6.58 8.21
CA VAL A 112 -5.89 -5.22 8.47
C VAL A 112 -5.75 -4.39 7.21
N ILE A 113 -6.88 -3.98 6.65
CA ILE A 113 -6.95 -3.07 5.50
C ILE A 113 -7.26 -1.67 6.01
N ALA A 114 -6.26 -0.79 6.02
CA ALA A 114 -6.45 0.61 6.37
C ALA A 114 -6.95 1.41 5.16
N ILE A 115 -7.98 2.23 5.35
CA ILE A 115 -8.48 3.16 4.34
C ILE A 115 -8.29 4.58 4.86
N ASP A 116 -7.65 5.42 4.06
CA ASP A 116 -7.40 6.82 4.39
C ASP A 116 -7.25 7.68 3.14
N GLY A 117 -7.50 9.00 3.30
CA GLY A 117 -7.46 9.98 2.24
C GLY A 117 -6.16 10.80 2.22
N LYS A 118 -5.61 11.04 1.02
CA LYS A 118 -4.43 11.87 0.80
C LYS A 118 -4.65 12.89 -0.30
N THR A 119 -4.25 14.14 -0.06
CA THR A 119 -4.29 15.21 -1.06
C THR A 119 -2.91 15.45 -1.66
N SER A 120 -2.80 15.36 -3.00
CA SER A 120 -1.62 15.76 -3.77
C SER A 120 -1.65 17.26 -4.02
N ARG A 121 -1.04 18.05 -3.14
CA ARG A 121 -1.30 19.51 -2.94
C ARG A 121 -1.10 20.38 -4.16
N ARG A 122 -0.14 20.10 -5.06
CA ARG A 122 0.20 20.95 -6.21
C ARG A 122 -0.48 20.55 -7.52
N THR A 123 -1.36 19.56 -7.51
CA THR A 123 -2.13 19.14 -8.70
C THR A 123 -3.31 20.08 -9.03
N HIS A 124 -3.57 21.10 -8.21
CA HIS A 124 -4.62 22.09 -8.42
C HIS A 124 -4.36 22.99 -9.64
N ALA A 125 -5.44 23.46 -10.28
CA ALA A 125 -5.43 24.47 -11.32
C ALA A 125 -6.48 25.53 -11.00
N ARG A 126 -6.20 26.39 -10.00
CA ARG A 126 -7.15 27.39 -9.46
C ARG A 126 -7.72 28.31 -10.53
N ASN A 127 -6.91 28.69 -11.54
CA ASN A 127 -7.37 29.48 -12.69
C ASN A 127 -8.37 28.75 -13.60
N LYS A 128 -8.58 27.44 -13.42
CA LYS A 128 -9.54 26.59 -14.13
C LYS A 128 -10.58 25.97 -13.18
N GLY A 129 -10.68 26.47 -11.94
CA GLY A 129 -11.62 25.94 -10.94
C GLY A 129 -11.35 24.49 -10.52
N ARG A 130 -10.10 23.99 -10.67
CA ARG A 130 -9.74 22.62 -10.33
C ARG A 130 -9.04 22.57 -8.98
N GLU A 131 -9.63 21.87 -8.04
CA GLU A 131 -9.06 21.56 -6.74
C GLU A 131 -7.91 20.54 -6.88
N PRO A 132 -7.03 20.43 -5.87
CA PRO A 132 -5.98 19.42 -5.86
C PRO A 132 -6.58 18.01 -5.84
N LEU A 133 -5.89 17.07 -6.49
CA LEU A 133 -6.28 15.67 -6.47
C LEU A 133 -6.31 15.16 -5.04
N HIS A 134 -7.46 14.68 -4.60
CA HIS A 134 -7.63 13.96 -3.35
C HIS A 134 -7.94 12.50 -3.66
N LEU A 135 -7.20 11.58 -3.02
CA LEU A 135 -7.30 10.14 -3.25
C LEU A 135 -7.63 9.45 -1.93
N VAL A 136 -8.61 8.56 -1.96
CA VAL A 136 -8.82 7.57 -0.91
C VAL A 136 -8.12 6.29 -1.33
N SER A 137 -7.25 5.76 -0.48
CA SER A 137 -6.45 4.56 -0.76
C SER A 137 -6.72 3.46 0.26
N ALA A 138 -6.60 2.20 -0.17
CA ALA A 138 -6.65 1.02 0.69
C ALA A 138 -5.27 0.39 0.80
N TRP A 139 -4.83 0.11 2.03
CA TRP A 139 -3.52 -0.41 2.38
C TRP A 139 -3.63 -1.69 3.18
N ALA A 140 -3.11 -2.80 2.64
CA ALA A 140 -2.97 -4.07 3.36
C ALA A 140 -1.75 -4.01 4.28
N SER A 141 -1.98 -3.91 5.58
CA SER A 141 -0.93 -3.62 6.56
C SER A 141 0.07 -4.76 6.74
N ARG A 142 -0.37 -6.01 6.64
CA ARG A 142 0.48 -7.21 6.73
C ARG A 142 1.38 -7.34 5.49
N GLN A 143 0.78 -7.29 4.32
CA GLN A 143 1.48 -7.47 3.04
C GLN A 143 2.26 -6.22 2.61
N ARG A 144 1.93 -5.06 3.20
CA ARG A 144 2.49 -3.75 2.84
C ARG A 144 2.23 -3.39 1.38
N LEU A 145 1.00 -3.64 0.93
CA LEU A 145 0.57 -3.38 -0.44
C LEU A 145 -0.54 -2.34 -0.46
N VAL A 146 -0.48 -1.44 -1.42
CA VAL A 146 -1.63 -0.64 -1.84
C VAL A 146 -2.56 -1.57 -2.60
N LEU A 147 -3.83 -1.68 -2.19
CA LEU A 147 -4.81 -2.56 -2.81
C LEU A 147 -5.61 -1.86 -3.90
N GLY A 148 -5.84 -0.56 -3.75
CA GLY A 148 -6.63 0.23 -4.68
C GLY A 148 -6.70 1.69 -4.25
N GLN A 149 -7.28 2.52 -5.12
CA GLN A 149 -7.50 3.94 -4.87
C GLN A 149 -8.75 4.43 -5.58
N GLU A 150 -9.40 5.45 -5.03
CA GLU A 150 -10.44 6.24 -5.68
C GLU A 150 -10.15 7.73 -5.57
N ALA A 151 -10.37 8.46 -6.69
CA ALA A 151 -10.22 9.90 -6.71
C ALA A 151 -11.53 10.58 -6.32
N VAL A 152 -11.43 11.64 -5.53
CA VAL A 152 -12.55 12.47 -5.13
C VAL A 152 -12.29 13.94 -5.47
N SER A 153 -13.35 14.70 -5.65
CA SER A 153 -13.23 16.13 -6.00
C SER A 153 -12.68 16.96 -4.84
N ASP A 154 -13.00 16.58 -3.61
CA ASP A 154 -12.52 17.20 -2.38
C ASP A 154 -12.61 16.21 -1.21
N LYS A 155 -12.04 16.59 -0.06
CA LYS A 155 -12.01 15.76 1.13
C LYS A 155 -13.40 15.40 1.68
N SER A 156 -14.39 16.25 1.50
CA SER A 156 -15.77 16.00 1.98
C SER A 156 -16.44 14.83 1.24
N ASN A 157 -15.96 14.47 0.06
CA ASN A 157 -16.48 13.39 -0.77
C ASN A 157 -15.85 12.00 -0.49
N GLU A 158 -14.99 11.87 0.51
CA GLU A 158 -14.44 10.55 0.91
C GLU A 158 -15.57 9.55 1.23
N ILE A 159 -16.64 10.01 1.87
CA ILE A 159 -17.83 9.20 2.20
C ILE A 159 -18.45 8.53 0.96
N VAL A 160 -18.37 9.18 -0.21
CA VAL A 160 -18.87 8.64 -1.48
C VAL A 160 -17.86 7.73 -2.14
N ALA A 161 -16.57 8.03 -2.02
CA ALA A 161 -15.50 7.26 -2.67
C ALA A 161 -15.18 5.94 -1.95
N ILE A 162 -15.29 5.91 -0.61
CA ILE A 162 -15.01 4.70 0.16
C ILE A 162 -15.85 3.51 -0.31
N PRO A 163 -17.19 3.59 -0.48
CA PRO A 163 -17.98 2.48 -1.01
C PRO A 163 -17.52 1.99 -2.38
N LEU A 164 -17.17 2.92 -3.30
CA LEU A 164 -16.68 2.57 -4.64
C LEU A 164 -15.33 1.84 -4.58
N LEU A 165 -14.45 2.27 -3.68
CA LEU A 165 -13.19 1.58 -3.42
C LEU A 165 -13.42 0.18 -2.87
N LEU A 166 -14.31 0.03 -1.87
CA LEU A 166 -14.64 -1.25 -1.25
C LEU A 166 -15.21 -2.27 -2.25
N GLU A 167 -15.97 -1.82 -3.27
CA GLU A 167 -16.48 -2.69 -4.33
C GLU A 167 -15.39 -3.39 -5.14
N ARG A 168 -14.22 -2.77 -5.27
CA ARG A 168 -13.09 -3.28 -6.05
C ARG A 168 -12.17 -4.20 -5.23
N LEU A 169 -12.39 -4.31 -3.92
CA LEU A 169 -11.50 -5.04 -3.01
C LEU A 169 -12.05 -6.40 -2.62
N ALA A 170 -11.18 -7.40 -2.51
CA ALA A 170 -11.48 -8.66 -1.84
C ALA A 170 -11.31 -8.45 -0.31
N LEU A 171 -12.45 -8.40 0.41
CA LEU A 171 -12.49 -8.09 1.84
C LEU A 171 -12.78 -9.30 2.72
N SER A 172 -13.07 -10.46 2.14
CA SER A 172 -13.43 -11.66 2.91
C SER A 172 -12.38 -11.98 3.98
N GLY A 173 -12.80 -12.03 5.24
CA GLY A 173 -11.94 -12.27 6.40
C GLY A 173 -10.97 -11.14 6.76
N ALA A 174 -11.07 -9.96 6.14
CA ALA A 174 -10.25 -8.80 6.48
C ALA A 174 -10.94 -7.92 7.54
N LEU A 175 -10.13 -7.20 8.33
CA LEU A 175 -10.57 -6.14 9.23
C LEU A 175 -10.28 -4.79 8.60
N VAL A 176 -11.32 -4.10 8.13
CA VAL A 176 -11.21 -2.77 7.51
C VAL A 176 -11.19 -1.69 8.58
N THR A 177 -10.16 -0.87 8.59
CA THR A 177 -10.02 0.24 9.53
C THR A 177 -10.14 1.58 8.80
N ILE A 178 -10.97 2.48 9.31
CA ILE A 178 -11.23 3.79 8.70
C ILE A 178 -11.23 4.85 9.80
N ASP A 179 -10.78 6.06 9.46
CA ASP A 179 -10.86 7.21 10.34
C ASP A 179 -12.32 7.68 10.57
N ALA A 180 -12.50 8.69 11.41
CA ALA A 180 -13.83 9.12 11.82
C ALA A 180 -14.72 9.65 10.68
N ILE A 181 -14.15 10.18 9.59
CA ILE A 181 -14.95 10.70 8.46
C ILE A 181 -15.72 9.56 7.78
N GLY A 182 -15.10 8.38 7.69
CA GLY A 182 -15.69 7.16 7.15
C GLY A 182 -16.57 6.39 8.14
N THR A 183 -16.77 6.87 9.37
CA THR A 183 -17.67 6.23 10.35
C THR A 183 -19.13 6.50 10.00
N GLN A 184 -19.60 5.77 8.98
CA GLN A 184 -20.93 5.84 8.41
C GLN A 184 -21.57 4.46 8.37
N SER A 185 -22.88 4.38 8.67
CA SER A 185 -23.61 3.10 8.67
C SER A 185 -23.60 2.41 7.30
N ALA A 186 -23.74 3.19 6.22
CA ALA A 186 -23.68 2.65 4.86
C ALA A 186 -22.33 2.04 4.51
N ILE A 187 -21.22 2.64 4.98
CA ILE A 187 -19.86 2.09 4.81
C ILE A 187 -19.70 0.80 5.62
N ALA A 188 -20.16 0.79 6.87
CA ALA A 188 -20.16 -0.42 7.70
C ALA A 188 -20.96 -1.56 7.05
N ALA A 189 -22.15 -1.28 6.52
CA ALA A 189 -22.95 -2.24 5.78
C ALA A 189 -22.22 -2.79 4.56
N LYS A 190 -21.56 -1.92 3.77
CA LYS A 190 -20.80 -2.33 2.58
C LYS A 190 -19.62 -3.23 2.91
N ILE A 191 -18.91 -2.97 4.00
CA ILE A 191 -17.81 -3.84 4.45
C ILE A 191 -18.33 -5.24 4.79
N LEU A 192 -19.43 -5.33 5.56
CA LEU A 192 -20.06 -6.60 5.91
C LEU A 192 -20.60 -7.34 4.69
N GLU A 193 -21.28 -6.64 3.76
CA GLU A 193 -21.74 -7.19 2.49
C GLU A 193 -20.61 -7.86 1.70
N ARG A 194 -19.39 -7.29 1.76
CA ARG A 194 -18.18 -7.80 1.11
C ARG A 194 -17.46 -8.88 1.91
N GLY A 195 -18.03 -9.34 3.04
CA GLY A 195 -17.49 -10.41 3.90
C GLY A 195 -16.32 -10.00 4.77
N GLY A 196 -16.09 -8.72 4.96
CA GLY A 196 -15.11 -8.16 5.89
C GLY A 196 -15.74 -7.72 7.22
N ASP A 197 -14.89 -7.43 8.21
CA ASP A 197 -15.23 -6.76 9.45
C ASP A 197 -14.74 -5.32 9.45
N TYR A 198 -15.36 -4.45 10.27
CA TYR A 198 -14.93 -3.08 10.40
C TYR A 198 -14.40 -2.74 11.80
N LEU A 199 -13.45 -1.80 11.84
CA LEU A 199 -12.99 -1.08 13.03
C LEU A 199 -12.97 0.42 12.69
N LEU A 200 -14.00 1.16 13.12
CA LEU A 200 -14.24 2.55 12.76
C LEU A 200 -13.95 3.47 13.93
N ALA A 201 -13.15 4.53 13.69
CA ALA A 201 -12.88 5.55 14.70
C ALA A 201 -14.12 6.41 14.97
N LEU A 202 -14.50 6.57 16.23
CA LEU A 202 -15.68 7.32 16.66
C LEU A 202 -15.26 8.70 17.18
N LYS A 203 -15.77 9.75 16.55
CA LYS A 203 -15.53 11.16 16.93
C LYS A 203 -16.84 11.97 16.93
N ALA A 204 -16.72 13.29 17.06
CA ALA A 204 -17.84 14.22 17.15
C ALA A 204 -18.80 14.25 15.94
N ASN A 205 -18.46 13.60 14.82
CA ASN A 205 -19.37 13.39 13.69
C ASN A 205 -20.55 12.44 14.02
N ARG A 206 -20.46 11.71 15.16
CA ARG A 206 -21.53 10.87 15.72
C ARG A 206 -21.72 11.21 17.21
N PRO A 207 -22.24 12.39 17.55
CA PRO A 207 -22.17 12.94 18.90
C PRO A 207 -22.94 12.11 19.93
N ALA A 208 -24.12 11.59 19.63
CA ALA A 208 -24.90 10.77 20.55
C ALA A 208 -24.20 9.45 20.88
N THR A 209 -23.74 8.73 19.86
CA THR A 209 -22.98 7.47 20.03
C THR A 209 -21.67 7.71 20.79
N LEU A 210 -20.95 8.79 20.46
CA LEU A 210 -19.70 9.17 21.14
C LEU A 210 -19.96 9.43 22.61
N THR A 211 -21.01 10.21 22.95
CA THR A 211 -21.36 10.53 24.34
C THR A 211 -21.67 9.26 25.13
N GLY A 212 -22.51 8.36 24.59
CA GLY A 212 -22.85 7.10 25.26
C GLY A 212 -21.63 6.20 25.50
N VAL A 213 -20.78 6.03 24.47
CA VAL A 213 -19.55 5.22 24.58
C VAL A 213 -18.56 5.86 25.56
N ALA A 214 -18.38 7.18 25.52
CA ALA A 214 -17.48 7.88 26.44
C ALA A 214 -17.95 7.79 27.91
N GLN A 215 -19.27 7.91 28.15
CA GLN A 215 -19.86 7.73 29.49
C GLN A 215 -19.68 6.31 30.01
N PHE A 216 -19.86 5.30 29.13
CA PHE A 216 -19.61 3.89 29.50
C PHE A 216 -18.17 3.68 29.96
N PHE A 217 -17.18 4.14 29.19
CA PHE A 217 -15.76 3.99 29.56
C PHE A 217 -15.31 4.88 30.71
N ALA A 218 -16.07 5.91 31.07
CA ALA A 218 -15.78 6.72 32.29
C ALA A 218 -16.10 5.98 33.57
N ALA A 219 -17.11 5.09 33.56
CA ALA A 219 -17.53 4.30 34.73
C ALA A 219 -18.06 2.92 34.27
N PRO A 220 -17.18 2.05 33.76
CA PRO A 220 -17.61 0.76 33.23
C PRO A 220 -18.05 -0.18 34.37
N PRO A 221 -19.08 -1.02 34.17
CA PRO A 221 -19.45 -2.07 35.13
C PRO A 221 -18.25 -2.99 35.41
N ALA A 222 -18.16 -3.46 36.66
CA ALA A 222 -17.05 -4.33 37.04
C ALA A 222 -17.00 -5.59 36.18
N GLY A 223 -15.81 -5.88 35.61
CA GLY A 223 -15.58 -7.06 34.74
C GLY A 223 -16.09 -6.95 33.29
N SER A 224 -16.73 -5.84 32.88
CA SER A 224 -17.25 -5.66 31.53
C SER A 224 -16.18 -5.25 30.49
N VAL A 225 -15.00 -4.84 30.93
CA VAL A 225 -13.92 -4.34 30.07
C VAL A 225 -12.66 -5.15 30.24
N ALA A 226 -12.16 -5.71 29.13
CA ALA A 226 -10.81 -6.28 29.06
C ALA A 226 -9.80 -5.22 28.61
N SER A 227 -8.60 -5.22 29.20
CA SER A 227 -7.61 -4.17 28.96
C SER A 227 -6.20 -4.71 28.75
N LEU A 228 -5.43 -4.00 27.90
CA LEU A 228 -4.00 -4.24 27.65
C LEU A 228 -3.26 -2.91 27.64
N ALA A 229 -2.13 -2.82 28.34
CA ALA A 229 -1.23 -1.68 28.27
C ALA A 229 -0.03 -2.01 27.35
N THR A 230 0.38 -1.05 26.54
CA THR A 230 1.60 -1.09 25.71
C THR A 230 2.40 0.18 25.94
N THR A 231 3.74 0.06 25.93
CA THR A 231 4.64 1.21 26.10
C THR A 231 5.56 1.28 24.89
N ASP A 232 5.62 2.45 24.27
CA ASP A 232 6.55 2.77 23.18
C ASP A 232 7.49 3.90 23.64
N GLY A 233 8.79 3.76 23.36
CA GLY A 233 9.79 4.78 23.66
C GLY A 233 10.70 5.02 22.45
N GLU A 234 10.48 6.13 21.73
CA GLU A 234 11.33 6.54 20.61
C GLU A 234 11.54 8.07 20.60
N HIS A 235 12.73 8.50 20.18
CA HIS A 235 13.07 9.92 19.93
C HIS A 235 12.81 10.86 21.13
N GLY A 236 13.09 10.41 22.38
CA GLY A 236 12.88 11.23 23.58
C GLY A 236 11.40 11.43 23.97
N ARG A 237 10.53 10.57 23.49
CA ARG A 237 9.11 10.50 23.81
C ARG A 237 8.81 9.12 24.41
N ILE A 238 8.13 9.10 25.54
CA ILE A 238 7.55 7.88 26.13
C ILE A 238 6.04 7.98 25.94
N GLU A 239 5.45 6.92 25.39
CA GLU A 239 4.02 6.84 25.18
C GLU A 239 3.49 5.52 25.76
N VAL A 240 2.58 5.63 26.72
CA VAL A 240 1.84 4.51 27.31
C VAL A 240 0.44 4.53 26.71
N ARG A 241 0.03 3.42 26.08
CA ARG A 241 -1.31 3.23 25.53
C ARG A 241 -2.02 2.12 26.29
N ARG A 242 -3.21 2.42 26.80
CA ARG A 242 -4.12 1.44 27.39
C ARG A 242 -5.24 1.19 26.40
N HIS A 243 -5.39 -0.06 25.99
CA HIS A 243 -6.40 -0.51 25.03
C HIS A 243 -7.49 -1.22 25.81
N HIS A 244 -8.72 -0.76 25.66
CA HIS A 244 -9.89 -1.26 26.38
C HIS A 244 -10.92 -1.77 25.37
N VAL A 245 -11.47 -2.97 25.59
CA VAL A 245 -12.51 -3.55 24.74
C VAL A 245 -13.69 -4.02 25.59
N CYS A 246 -14.91 -3.80 25.09
CA CYS A 246 -16.15 -4.28 25.68
C CYS A 246 -17.01 -4.97 24.62
N HIS A 247 -17.45 -6.20 24.91
CA HIS A 247 -18.31 -7.00 24.02
C HIS A 247 -19.77 -7.00 24.49
N ASP A 248 -20.05 -6.55 25.72
CA ASP A 248 -21.40 -6.38 26.23
C ASP A 248 -21.90 -4.97 25.83
N ILE A 249 -22.61 -4.93 24.70
CA ILE A 249 -23.07 -3.71 24.04
C ILE A 249 -24.58 -3.63 23.89
N ASP A 250 -25.35 -4.54 24.50
CA ASP A 250 -26.82 -4.61 24.37
C ASP A 250 -27.50 -3.30 24.80
N TRP A 251 -26.90 -2.60 25.75
CA TRP A 251 -27.36 -1.29 26.20
C TRP A 251 -27.33 -0.22 25.10
N LEU A 252 -26.50 -0.36 24.06
CA LEU A 252 -26.49 0.53 22.89
C LEU A 252 -27.71 0.34 21.98
N PHE A 253 -28.41 -0.79 22.09
CA PHE A 253 -29.58 -1.13 21.27
C PHE A 253 -30.90 -1.01 22.04
N SER A 254 -30.88 -0.55 23.31
CA SER A 254 -32.07 -0.40 24.12
C SER A 254 -32.97 0.74 23.61
N ASP A 255 -34.28 0.70 23.97
CA ASP A 255 -35.33 1.65 23.55
C ASP A 255 -35.09 3.13 23.92
N ARG A 256 -33.97 3.42 24.58
CA ARG A 256 -33.55 4.78 24.95
C ARG A 256 -32.82 5.56 23.85
N ARG A 257 -32.62 4.96 22.65
CA ARG A 257 -32.03 5.65 21.53
C ARG A 257 -32.94 6.75 21.02
N TYR A 258 -32.34 7.88 20.65
CA TYR A 258 -33.10 8.96 20.04
C TYR A 258 -33.68 8.51 18.69
N PRO A 259 -34.95 8.88 18.39
CA PRO A 259 -35.50 8.64 17.07
C PRO A 259 -34.57 9.20 15.99
N GLY A 260 -34.14 8.37 15.02
CA GLY A 260 -33.25 8.79 13.94
C GLY A 260 -31.75 8.54 14.17
N GLU A 261 -31.32 7.99 15.32
CA GLU A 261 -29.95 7.54 15.46
C GLU A 261 -29.71 6.29 14.60
N VAL A 262 -28.75 6.39 13.69
CA VAL A 262 -28.45 5.29 12.78
C VAL A 262 -27.66 4.22 13.50
N ALA A 263 -28.23 3.02 13.60
CA ALA A 263 -27.53 1.86 14.14
C ALA A 263 -26.41 1.41 13.17
N PHE A 264 -25.28 1.01 13.73
CA PHE A 264 -24.20 0.38 12.95
C PHE A 264 -24.51 -1.11 12.80
N PRO A 265 -24.66 -1.61 11.54
CA PRO A 265 -24.99 -3.00 11.30
C PRO A 265 -23.85 -3.90 11.77
N GLY A 266 -24.19 -5.03 12.42
CA GLY A 266 -23.22 -6.02 12.88
C GLY A 266 -22.31 -5.53 14.00
N LEU A 267 -22.59 -4.39 14.67
CA LEU A 267 -21.78 -3.90 15.78
C LEU A 267 -21.72 -4.98 16.88
N ALA A 268 -20.52 -5.40 17.27
CA ALA A 268 -20.28 -6.49 18.24
C ALA A 268 -19.32 -6.09 19.38
N MET A 269 -18.66 -4.92 19.26
CA MET A 269 -17.69 -4.45 20.23
C MET A 269 -17.57 -2.93 20.19
N ILE A 270 -17.42 -2.31 21.35
CA ILE A 270 -16.90 -0.95 21.47
C ILE A 270 -15.51 -1.00 22.12
N ALA A 271 -14.67 -0.02 21.76
CA ALA A 271 -13.32 0.01 22.29
C ALA A 271 -12.83 1.45 22.54
N MET A 272 -11.85 1.58 23.43
CA MET A 272 -11.18 2.84 23.73
C MET A 272 -9.66 2.63 23.76
N VAL A 273 -8.92 3.59 23.21
CA VAL A 273 -7.48 3.77 23.46
C VAL A 273 -7.29 5.02 24.31
N GLU A 274 -6.66 4.86 25.45
CA GLU A 274 -6.17 5.96 26.28
C GLU A 274 -4.65 6.05 26.10
N ALA A 275 -4.19 7.17 25.56
CA ALA A 275 -2.77 7.43 25.32
C ALA A 275 -2.27 8.51 26.29
N GLU A 276 -1.19 8.19 26.99
CA GLU A 276 -0.45 9.11 27.85
C GLU A 276 0.93 9.30 27.21
N THR A 277 1.26 10.52 26.83
CA THR A 277 2.51 10.84 26.15
C THR A 277 3.32 11.83 26.96
N GLU A 278 4.54 11.47 27.31
CA GLU A 278 5.53 12.35 27.93
C GLU A 278 6.56 12.78 26.89
N ARG A 279 6.73 14.09 26.74
CA ARG A 279 7.74 14.69 25.86
C ARG A 279 8.26 15.98 26.46
N GLY A 280 9.59 16.05 26.72
CA GLY A 280 10.23 17.24 27.27
C GLY A 280 9.66 17.68 28.61
N GLY A 281 9.30 16.75 29.51
CA GLY A 281 8.71 17.01 30.81
C GLY A 281 7.24 17.48 30.81
N LYS A 282 6.57 17.37 29.64
CA LYS A 282 5.13 17.64 29.49
C LYS A 282 4.39 16.34 29.21
N THR A 283 3.34 16.09 29.99
CA THR A 283 2.45 14.95 29.80
C THR A 283 1.17 15.41 29.12
N SER A 284 0.73 14.66 28.11
CA SER A 284 -0.55 14.84 27.44
C SER A 284 -1.37 13.55 27.48
N HIS A 285 -2.69 13.70 27.60
CA HIS A 285 -3.62 12.57 27.63
C HIS A 285 -4.58 12.70 26.45
N GLU A 286 -4.84 11.59 25.77
CA GLU A 286 -5.78 11.52 24.65
C GLU A 286 -6.63 10.25 24.79
N ARG A 287 -7.95 10.36 24.51
CA ARG A 287 -8.86 9.21 24.42
C ARG A 287 -9.44 9.13 23.02
N ARG A 288 -9.41 7.93 22.45
CA ARG A 288 -9.98 7.62 21.14
C ARG A 288 -10.92 6.44 21.28
N TYR A 289 -12.10 6.54 20.67
CA TYR A 289 -13.14 5.53 20.75
C TYR A 289 -13.36 4.87 19.41
N TYR A 290 -13.82 3.61 19.41
CA TYR A 290 -13.97 2.79 18.22
C TYR A 290 -15.24 1.94 18.29
N LEU A 291 -15.80 1.67 17.11
CA LEU A 291 -16.89 0.73 16.84
C LEU A 291 -16.35 -0.42 16.02
N CYS A 292 -16.66 -1.68 16.36
CA CYS A 292 -16.15 -2.85 15.65
C CYS A 292 -17.24 -3.92 15.46
N SER A 293 -17.28 -4.56 14.29
CA SER A 293 -18.17 -5.70 14.02
C SER A 293 -17.63 -7.03 14.51
N ALA A 294 -16.30 -7.14 14.70
CA ALA A 294 -15.66 -8.34 15.21
C ALA A 294 -15.45 -8.27 16.73
N LYS A 295 -15.59 -9.40 17.43
CA LYS A 295 -15.26 -9.52 18.86
C LYS A 295 -13.76 -9.76 19.03
N LEU A 296 -12.96 -8.68 19.01
CA LEU A 296 -11.51 -8.73 19.18
C LEU A 296 -11.13 -8.75 20.65
N ASP A 297 -10.08 -9.47 21.03
CA ASP A 297 -9.42 -9.27 22.31
C ASP A 297 -8.60 -7.95 22.32
N ALA A 298 -8.18 -7.49 23.50
CA ALA A 298 -7.46 -6.24 23.66
C ALA A 298 -6.11 -6.23 22.90
N ALA A 299 -5.47 -7.39 22.74
CA ALA A 299 -4.19 -7.51 22.04
C ALA A 299 -4.36 -7.41 20.52
N THR A 300 -5.38 -8.05 19.96
CA THR A 300 -5.73 -7.97 18.54
C THR A 300 -6.22 -6.56 18.18
N PHE A 301 -7.06 -5.95 19.05
CA PHE A 301 -7.48 -4.56 18.90
C PHE A 301 -6.28 -3.60 18.88
N ALA A 302 -5.34 -3.74 19.82
CA ALA A 302 -4.13 -2.90 19.88
C ALA A 302 -3.31 -3.01 18.59
N LYS A 303 -3.13 -4.23 18.07
CA LYS A 303 -2.44 -4.47 16.79
C LYS A 303 -3.18 -3.83 15.62
N ALA A 304 -4.51 -3.94 15.57
CA ALA A 304 -5.32 -3.37 14.49
C ALA A 304 -5.26 -1.84 14.46
N VAL A 305 -5.38 -1.18 15.62
CA VAL A 305 -5.23 0.28 15.73
C VAL A 305 -3.82 0.71 15.28
N ARG A 306 -2.78 -0.02 15.68
CA ARG A 306 -1.41 0.28 15.27
C ARG A 306 -1.20 0.07 13.77
N ALA A 307 -1.81 -0.97 13.20
CA ALA A 307 -1.73 -1.30 11.79
C ALA A 307 -2.37 -0.23 10.90
N HIS A 308 -3.45 0.42 11.36
CA HIS A 308 -4.07 1.55 10.64
C HIS A 308 -3.07 2.67 10.34
N TRP A 309 -2.21 3.04 11.30
CA TRP A 309 -1.18 4.06 11.10
C TRP A 309 -0.11 3.67 10.06
N GLY A 310 -0.13 2.42 9.62
CA GLY A 310 0.73 1.94 8.54
C GLY A 310 0.49 2.66 7.22
N ILE A 311 -0.75 3.07 6.91
CA ILE A 311 -1.08 3.81 5.68
C ILE A 311 -0.39 5.19 5.67
N GLU A 312 -0.43 5.91 6.78
CA GLU A 312 0.23 7.22 6.93
C GLU A 312 1.76 7.11 6.78
N ASN A 313 2.38 6.19 7.54
CA ASN A 313 3.82 6.11 7.67
C ASN A 313 4.51 5.34 6.53
N ARG A 314 3.79 4.45 5.84
CA ARG A 314 4.37 3.55 4.83
C ARG A 314 3.87 3.81 3.42
N LEU A 315 2.68 4.43 3.26
CA LEU A 315 2.17 4.84 1.96
C LEU A 315 2.29 6.35 1.79
N HIS A 316 1.59 7.16 2.60
CA HIS A 316 1.53 8.61 2.39
C HIS A 316 2.90 9.26 2.52
N TRP A 317 3.66 8.91 3.56
CA TRP A 317 5.03 9.40 3.73
C TRP A 317 5.95 9.00 2.57
N VAL A 318 5.84 7.75 2.07
CA VAL A 318 6.63 7.26 0.93
C VAL A 318 6.28 8.02 -0.34
N LEU A 319 4.98 8.26 -0.60
CA LEU A 319 4.54 9.06 -1.73
C LEU A 319 5.11 10.48 -1.67
N ASP A 320 5.13 11.13 -0.50
CA ASP A 320 5.59 12.52 -0.36
C ASP A 320 7.11 12.66 -0.37
N VAL A 321 7.82 11.77 0.32
CA VAL A 321 9.27 11.91 0.52
C VAL A 321 10.07 11.26 -0.61
N ILE A 322 9.61 10.11 -1.11
CA ILE A 322 10.34 9.36 -2.15
C ILE A 322 9.85 9.71 -3.54
N PHE A 323 8.53 9.70 -3.76
CA PHE A 323 7.93 9.99 -5.06
C PHE A 323 7.47 11.44 -5.22
N ARG A 324 7.78 12.32 -4.27
CA ARG A 324 7.51 13.76 -4.28
C ARG A 324 6.09 14.12 -4.74
N ASP A 325 5.11 13.35 -4.25
CA ASP A 325 3.74 13.45 -4.73
C ASP A 325 3.14 14.84 -4.52
N ASP A 326 3.40 15.47 -3.38
CA ASP A 326 2.98 16.83 -3.06
C ASP A 326 3.60 17.91 -3.98
N LEU A 327 4.69 17.58 -4.69
CA LEU A 327 5.34 18.50 -5.65
C LEU A 327 4.88 18.28 -7.09
N ALA A 328 4.12 17.22 -7.38
CA ALA A 328 3.64 16.89 -8.72
C ALA A 328 2.77 18.02 -9.30
N ARG A 329 3.11 18.48 -10.52
CA ARG A 329 2.43 19.59 -11.20
C ARG A 329 1.55 19.16 -12.38
N LEU A 330 1.29 17.86 -12.51
CA LEU A 330 0.38 17.36 -13.52
C LEU A 330 -1.06 17.78 -13.15
N ARG A 331 -1.74 18.49 -14.06
CA ARG A 331 -2.99 19.20 -13.74
C ARG A 331 -4.10 19.02 -14.77
N THR A 332 -3.87 18.25 -15.83
CA THR A 332 -4.80 18.17 -16.96
C THR A 332 -5.29 16.75 -17.21
N GLY A 333 -6.54 16.63 -17.68
CA GLY A 333 -7.17 15.36 -18.01
C GLY A 333 -7.16 14.37 -16.85
N HIS A 334 -6.99 13.10 -17.16
CA HIS A 334 -6.84 12.01 -16.18
C HIS A 334 -5.40 11.84 -15.67
N GLY A 335 -4.47 12.69 -16.15
CA GLY A 335 -3.05 12.59 -15.84
C GLY A 335 -2.72 12.48 -14.36
N PRO A 336 -3.26 13.35 -13.46
CA PRO A 336 -2.99 13.25 -12.02
C PRO A 336 -3.40 11.89 -11.43
N GLN A 337 -4.59 11.39 -11.77
CA GLN A 337 -5.12 10.10 -11.30
C GLN A 337 -4.26 8.94 -11.81
N ASN A 338 -3.93 8.94 -13.10
CA ASN A 338 -3.15 7.88 -13.72
C ASN A 338 -1.70 7.85 -13.21
N MET A 339 -1.07 9.01 -12.98
CA MET A 339 0.27 9.04 -12.35
C MET A 339 0.24 8.57 -10.91
N ALA A 340 -0.84 8.78 -10.17
CA ALA A 340 -0.99 8.19 -8.84
C ALA A 340 -1.05 6.65 -8.91
N VAL A 341 -1.74 6.06 -9.90
CA VAL A 341 -1.72 4.62 -10.16
C VAL A 341 -0.29 4.13 -10.45
N VAL A 342 0.47 4.84 -11.32
CA VAL A 342 1.89 4.51 -11.60
C VAL A 342 2.73 4.53 -10.33
N LYS A 343 2.55 5.53 -9.46
CA LYS A 343 3.27 5.61 -8.18
C LYS A 343 2.88 4.47 -7.23
N HIS A 344 1.62 4.05 -7.20
CA HIS A 344 1.18 2.91 -6.41
C HIS A 344 1.76 1.58 -6.93
N PHE A 345 1.85 1.39 -8.25
CA PHE A 345 2.62 0.27 -8.82
C PHE A 345 4.08 0.30 -8.33
N ALA A 346 4.72 1.49 -8.36
CA ALA A 346 6.10 1.66 -7.92
C ALA A 346 6.26 1.34 -6.41
N VAL A 347 5.36 1.82 -5.54
CA VAL A 347 5.34 1.50 -4.10
C VAL A 347 5.27 0.00 -3.89
N ASN A 348 4.33 -0.69 -4.53
CA ASN A 348 4.15 -2.13 -4.37
C ASN A 348 5.37 -2.93 -4.87
N LEU A 349 5.95 -2.54 -6.00
CA LEU A 349 7.18 -3.17 -6.52
C LEU A 349 8.37 -2.99 -5.57
N VAL A 350 8.53 -1.81 -4.98
CA VAL A 350 9.60 -1.56 -3.99
C VAL A 350 9.39 -2.41 -2.74
N HIS A 351 8.16 -2.55 -2.26
CA HIS A 351 7.86 -3.40 -1.10
C HIS A 351 8.03 -4.90 -1.38
N ALA A 352 7.70 -5.35 -2.59
CA ALA A 352 7.87 -6.75 -3.00
C ALA A 352 9.34 -7.15 -3.19
N ALA A 353 10.23 -6.21 -3.49
CA ALA A 353 11.64 -6.44 -3.83
C ALA A 353 12.58 -6.72 -2.64
N LYS A 354 12.11 -7.16 -1.49
CA LYS A 354 12.91 -7.40 -0.25
C LYS A 354 14.25 -8.11 -0.47
N PRO A 355 15.31 -7.82 0.39
CA PRO A 355 15.49 -6.86 1.46
C PRO A 355 16.43 -5.71 1.05
N ILE A 356 15.94 -4.50 0.94
CA ILE A 356 16.76 -3.32 0.72
C ILE A 356 16.78 -2.50 2.00
N THR A 357 17.96 -2.02 2.39
CA THR A 357 18.23 -1.32 3.65
C THR A 357 17.40 -0.04 3.85
N SER A 358 16.92 0.57 2.76
CA SER A 358 15.94 1.65 2.81
C SER A 358 15.13 1.75 1.50
N LEU A 359 13.87 2.22 1.58
CA LEU A 359 13.02 2.47 0.42
C LEU A 359 13.63 3.50 -0.53
N LYS A 360 14.31 4.53 0.00
CA LYS A 360 15.01 5.55 -0.80
C LYS A 360 16.17 4.95 -1.60
N THR A 361 16.94 4.05 -0.99
CA THR A 361 18.02 3.34 -1.66
C THR A 361 17.47 2.40 -2.73
N ALA A 362 16.32 1.76 -2.48
CA ALA A 362 15.65 0.91 -3.44
C ALA A 362 15.18 1.67 -4.68
N ALA A 363 14.54 2.82 -4.48
CA ALA A 363 14.05 3.68 -5.56
C ALA A 363 15.19 4.30 -6.38
N ASN A 364 16.29 4.70 -5.71
CA ASN A 364 17.42 5.38 -6.35
C ASN A 364 18.56 4.44 -6.77
N SER A 365 18.42 3.12 -6.60
CA SER A 365 19.42 2.16 -7.05
C SER A 365 19.53 2.17 -8.57
N PRO A 366 20.72 2.40 -9.17
CA PRO A 366 20.85 2.47 -10.62
C PRO A 366 20.44 1.14 -11.25
N ALA A 367 19.47 1.18 -12.16
CA ALA A 367 18.93 0.02 -12.87
C ALA A 367 19.97 -0.72 -13.77
N GLY A 368 21.22 -0.29 -13.72
CA GLY A 368 22.30 -0.72 -14.62
C GLY A 368 23.56 -1.25 -13.94
N THR A 369 23.61 -1.46 -12.62
CA THR A 369 24.81 -2.07 -12.03
C THR A 369 24.87 -3.54 -12.42
N SER A 370 25.79 -3.83 -13.31
CA SER A 370 26.15 -5.15 -13.86
C SER A 370 26.32 -6.18 -12.74
N ILE A 371 25.61 -7.31 -12.88
CA ILE A 371 25.79 -8.52 -12.05
C ILE A 371 27.07 -9.23 -12.51
N THR A 372 28.23 -8.60 -12.43
CA THR A 372 29.48 -9.19 -12.89
C THR A 372 30.65 -9.06 -11.92
N SER A 373 30.43 -8.86 -10.63
CA SER A 373 31.51 -9.08 -9.67
C SER A 373 30.96 -9.26 -8.26
N MET A 374 30.66 -10.51 -7.88
CA MET A 374 30.68 -10.92 -6.49
C MET A 374 31.29 -12.33 -6.38
N PRO A 375 32.18 -12.55 -5.41
CA PRO A 375 32.84 -13.84 -5.21
C PRO A 375 31.86 -14.89 -4.67
N SER A 376 32.06 -16.11 -5.19
CA SER A 376 31.38 -17.34 -4.82
C SER A 376 31.77 -17.74 -3.40
N SER A 377 30.91 -17.54 -2.41
CA SER A 377 30.78 -18.45 -1.25
C SER A 377 29.63 -18.00 -0.34
N ALA A 378 28.77 -18.95 0.01
CA ALA A 378 27.64 -18.87 0.93
C ALA A 378 26.33 -18.26 0.36
N GLU A 379 25.35 -19.13 0.10
CA GLU A 379 23.98 -18.71 -0.18
C GLU A 379 23.29 -18.19 1.07
N PRO A 380 22.86 -16.93 1.03
CA PRO A 380 21.53 -16.55 1.50
C PRO A 380 20.72 -15.90 0.36
N HIS A 381 19.40 -15.98 0.42
CA HIS A 381 18.46 -15.47 -0.56
C HIS A 381 18.87 -14.12 -1.15
N LYS A 382 19.17 -14.09 -2.44
CA LYS A 382 19.55 -12.86 -3.16
C LYS A 382 18.37 -11.89 -3.20
N PRO A 383 18.56 -10.63 -2.82
CA PRO A 383 17.53 -9.60 -2.94
C PRO A 383 17.13 -9.41 -4.42
N VAL A 384 15.83 -9.43 -4.69
CA VAL A 384 15.29 -9.19 -6.03
C VAL A 384 15.15 -7.68 -6.21
N HIS A 385 15.81 -7.11 -7.22
CA HIS A 385 15.66 -5.70 -7.55
C HIS A 385 14.21 -5.41 -8.01
N PRO A 386 13.55 -4.30 -7.63
CA PRO A 386 12.17 -3.99 -7.99
C PRO A 386 11.85 -4.15 -9.47
N ILE A 387 12.79 -3.79 -10.35
CA ILE A 387 12.66 -3.92 -11.80
C ILE A 387 12.71 -5.39 -12.28
N ALA A 388 13.31 -6.30 -11.52
CA ALA A 388 13.34 -7.73 -11.85
C ALA A 388 11.94 -8.39 -11.77
N LEU A 389 11.03 -7.85 -10.96
CA LEU A 389 9.64 -8.30 -10.84
C LEU A 389 8.78 -7.95 -12.09
N ILE A 390 9.30 -7.12 -12.99
CA ILE A 390 8.60 -6.72 -14.21
C ILE A 390 8.80 -7.75 -15.35
N ARG A 391 9.74 -8.70 -15.23
CA ARG A 391 10.07 -9.68 -16.28
C ARG A 391 8.98 -10.74 -16.46
N SER A 392 8.75 -11.11 -17.73
CA SER A 392 7.94 -12.28 -18.12
C SER A 392 8.66 -13.61 -17.87
N PRO A 393 7.95 -14.68 -17.47
CA PRO A 393 8.55 -16.00 -17.20
C PRO A 393 9.09 -16.76 -18.44
N GLY A 394 8.99 -16.20 -19.64
CA GLY A 394 9.31 -16.89 -20.90
C GLY A 394 10.67 -16.61 -21.53
N GLN A 395 11.55 -15.79 -20.94
CA GLN A 395 12.87 -15.47 -21.50
C GLN A 395 14.02 -15.99 -20.64
N SER A 396 14.10 -17.29 -20.46
CA SER A 396 15.35 -17.94 -20.07
C SER A 396 16.25 -18.07 -21.33
N SER A 397 17.30 -17.26 -21.38
CA SER A 397 18.37 -17.48 -22.35
C SER A 397 19.11 -18.78 -22.01
N GLU A 398 18.81 -19.88 -22.68
CA GLU A 398 19.69 -21.02 -22.78
C GLU A 398 21.00 -20.56 -23.45
N ARG A 399 22.01 -20.33 -22.64
CA ARG A 399 23.40 -20.45 -23.08
C ARG A 399 23.95 -21.75 -22.55
N VAL A 400 23.94 -22.76 -23.43
CA VAL A 400 24.71 -23.98 -23.30
C VAL A 400 26.18 -23.58 -23.24
N PHE A 401 26.80 -23.66 -22.04
CA PHE A 401 28.23 -23.65 -21.88
C PHE A 401 28.73 -25.10 -21.95
N THR A 402 29.20 -25.53 -23.08
CA THR A 402 30.06 -26.70 -23.24
C THR A 402 31.38 -26.44 -22.50
N ARG A 403 31.69 -27.24 -21.51
CA ARG A 403 33.01 -27.29 -20.89
C ARG A 403 33.98 -28.14 -21.76
N PRO A 404 35.22 -27.69 -21.99
CA PRO A 404 36.28 -28.60 -22.43
C PRO A 404 36.85 -29.32 -21.18
N GLY A 405 37.09 -30.63 -21.32
CA GLY A 405 37.66 -31.44 -20.28
C GLY A 405 39.15 -31.16 -20.05
N GLY A 406 39.65 -31.50 -18.88
CA GLY A 406 41.07 -31.48 -18.51
C GLY A 406 41.30 -32.12 -17.15
N LEU A 407 41.97 -33.24 -17.20
CA LEU A 407 42.46 -34.15 -16.16
C LEU A 407 43.30 -33.48 -15.05
N GLY A 408 43.34 -34.12 -13.85
CA GLY A 408 44.54 -34.13 -13.02
C GLY A 408 44.33 -34.06 -11.50
N SER A 409 44.11 -35.16 -10.84
CA SER A 409 44.86 -35.88 -9.79
C SER A 409 45.28 -35.19 -8.47
N ARG A 410 45.03 -35.97 -7.39
CA ARG A 410 45.72 -36.11 -6.09
C ARG A 410 45.54 -34.94 -5.10
N GLY A 411 45.01 -35.11 -3.93
CA GLY A 411 45.22 -36.09 -2.89
C GLY A 411 45.83 -35.40 -1.70
N ARG A 412 45.19 -35.41 -0.52
CA ARG A 412 45.69 -35.77 0.81
C ARG A 412 44.73 -35.31 1.91
N ARG A 413 44.54 -36.23 2.83
CA ARG A 413 43.86 -36.12 4.12
C ARG A 413 44.72 -35.34 5.12
N CYS A 414 44.08 -34.76 6.13
CA CYS A 414 44.38 -34.84 7.60
C CYS A 414 43.42 -33.88 8.31
N SER A 415 42.53 -34.34 9.12
CA SER A 415 42.49 -34.77 10.52
C SER A 415 42.54 -33.62 11.53
N SER A 416 41.52 -33.56 12.29
CA SER A 416 41.41 -33.55 13.76
C SER A 416 41.32 -32.23 14.53
N ARG A 417 40.26 -32.25 15.31
CA ARG A 417 40.12 -31.96 16.76
C ARG A 417 39.71 -30.56 17.20
N ARG A 418 38.51 -30.64 17.83
CA ARG A 418 38.16 -30.29 19.24
C ARG A 418 38.39 -28.83 19.65
N ALA A 419 37.56 -28.18 20.30
CA ALA A 419 36.54 -28.27 21.32
C ALA A 419 36.66 -27.04 22.25
N PHE A 420 35.60 -26.76 23.00
CA PHE A 420 35.46 -25.92 24.21
C PHE A 420 34.95 -24.50 23.95
N CYS A 421 33.70 -24.26 24.37
CA CYS A 421 33.10 -23.95 25.68
C CYS A 421 33.26 -22.49 26.12
N GLY A 422 32.14 -21.89 26.38
CA GLY A 422 31.88 -21.19 27.64
C GLY A 422 31.90 -19.65 27.59
N SER A 423 30.88 -19.08 27.74
CA SER A 423 30.27 -18.20 28.73
C SER A 423 29.21 -17.33 28.12
#